data_2670a045cee0869308950ae388d2e05b
#
_entry.id   2670a045cee0869308950ae388d2e05b
#
_cell.length_a   1.000
_cell.length_b   1.000
_cell.length_c   1.000
_cell.angle_alpha   90.00
_cell.angle_beta   90.00
_cell.angle_gamma   90.00
#
_symmetry.space_group_name_H-M   'P 1'
#
loop_
_entity.id
_entity.type
_entity.pdbx_description
1 polymer ?
#
loop_
_entity_poly.entity_id
_entity_poly.type
_entity_poly.pdbx_seq_one_letter_code
_entity_poly.pdbx_strand_id
1 'polypeptide(L)'
;MGIGEKISRALKKIRGKLIVSGILWFILTIVFVAPWGLSYAEGAKVSGTDNIFGFTKDGWAAFFTAIGNNIMHPLSSTINCFAGEANGHFWGTWWKFSLVYLVAITIGIAKAFPKHEYDGIENGSSDWCVNGEQYQVLSPKEGIILAEKNYLPVDKRGNVNVLVVGRIWFW
;
A
#
# COMPACT_ATOMS: atom_id res chain seq x y z
N MET A 1 26.86 -1.32 -3.63
CA MET A 1 25.56 -0.91 -4.23
C MET A 1 25.01 0.24 -3.42
N GLY A 2 24.84 1.44 -4.03
CA GLY A 2 24.43 2.66 -3.30
C GLY A 2 22.95 2.62 -2.91
N ILE A 3 22.61 3.32 -1.81
CA ILE A 3 21.22 3.46 -1.34
C ILE A 3 20.29 3.98 -2.46
N GLY A 4 20.81 4.89 -3.31
CA GLY A 4 20.07 5.43 -4.46
C GLY A 4 19.64 4.38 -5.50
N GLU A 5 20.50 3.39 -5.78
CA GLU A 5 20.15 2.31 -6.73
C GLU A 5 19.07 1.37 -6.17
N LYS A 6 19.12 1.07 -4.87
CA LYS A 6 18.08 0.26 -4.20
C LYS A 6 16.73 0.96 -4.25
N ILE A 7 16.70 2.26 -3.96
CA ILE A 7 15.48 3.09 -4.03
C ILE A 7 14.95 3.14 -5.45
N SER A 8 15.82 3.36 -6.46
CA SER A 8 15.41 3.42 -7.87
C SER A 8 14.78 2.10 -8.35
N ARG A 9 15.35 0.96 -7.98
CA ARG A 9 14.78 -0.36 -8.31
C ARG A 9 13.43 -0.60 -7.62
N ALA A 10 13.32 -0.24 -6.34
CA ALA A 10 12.06 -0.33 -5.60
C ALA A 10 10.97 0.54 -6.23
N LEU A 11 11.29 1.79 -6.56
CA LEU A 11 10.35 2.71 -7.24
C LEU A 11 9.91 2.18 -8.60
N LYS A 12 10.82 1.61 -9.39
CA LYS A 12 10.47 1.01 -10.69
C LYS A 12 9.47 -0.15 -10.54
N LYS A 13 9.64 -0.99 -9.49
CA LYS A 13 8.75 -2.12 -9.18
C LYS A 13 7.37 -1.67 -8.72
N ILE A 14 7.28 -0.50 -8.05
CA ILE A 14 6.03 0.04 -7.49
C ILE A 14 5.31 0.96 -8.49
N ARG A 15 6.00 1.47 -9.51
CA ARG A 15 5.46 2.50 -10.43
C ARG A 15 4.07 2.16 -10.98
N GLY A 16 3.86 0.92 -11.44
CA GLY A 16 2.56 0.50 -11.96
C GLY A 16 1.45 0.57 -10.90
N LYS A 17 1.73 0.12 -9.67
CA LYS A 17 0.79 0.16 -8.55
C LYS A 17 0.45 1.59 -8.15
N LEU A 18 1.43 2.50 -8.18
CA LEU A 18 1.21 3.92 -7.89
C LEU A 18 0.34 4.61 -8.95
N ILE A 19 0.55 4.30 -10.24
CA ILE A 19 -0.28 4.85 -11.31
C ILE A 19 -1.73 4.39 -11.16
N VAL A 20 -1.96 3.09 -10.97
CA VAL A 20 -3.31 2.54 -10.75
C VAL A 20 -3.96 3.16 -9.52
N SER A 21 -3.22 3.29 -8.42
CA SER A 21 -3.68 3.97 -7.22
C SER A 21 -4.05 5.44 -7.47
N GLY A 22 -3.25 6.17 -8.23
CA GLY A 22 -3.54 7.57 -8.59
C GLY A 22 -4.83 7.70 -9.40
N ILE A 23 -5.03 6.82 -10.38
CA ILE A 23 -6.27 6.78 -11.18
C ILE A 23 -7.47 6.47 -10.29
N LEU A 24 -7.34 5.47 -9.41
CA LEU A 24 -8.40 5.11 -8.47
C LEU A 24 -8.75 6.27 -7.53
N TRP A 25 -7.73 6.99 -7.02
CA TRP A 25 -7.96 8.17 -6.19
C TRP A 25 -8.69 9.28 -6.94
N PHE A 26 -8.33 9.51 -8.19
CA PHE A 26 -9.01 10.50 -9.03
C PHE A 26 -10.49 10.15 -9.22
N ILE A 27 -10.80 8.89 -9.54
CA ILE A 27 -12.19 8.41 -9.66
C ILE A 27 -12.92 8.56 -8.33
N LEU A 28 -12.31 8.19 -7.21
CA LEU A 28 -12.88 8.30 -5.88
C LEU A 28 -13.16 9.76 -5.50
N THR A 29 -12.30 10.68 -5.91
CA THR A 29 -12.49 12.11 -5.70
C THR A 29 -13.76 12.61 -6.40
N ILE A 30 -14.00 12.21 -7.65
CA ILE A 30 -15.19 12.62 -8.41
C ILE A 30 -16.46 11.95 -7.86
N VAL A 31 -16.41 10.65 -7.58
CA VAL A 31 -17.60 9.86 -7.23
C VAL A 31 -18.00 10.05 -5.77
N PHE A 32 -17.05 10.29 -4.87
CA PHE A 32 -17.32 10.30 -3.43
C PHE A 32 -16.92 11.61 -2.74
N VAL A 33 -15.69 12.08 -2.93
CA VAL A 33 -15.17 13.21 -2.16
C VAL A 33 -15.85 14.53 -2.54
N ALA A 34 -16.10 14.77 -3.82
CA ALA A 34 -16.77 15.97 -4.28
C ALA A 34 -18.25 16.01 -3.86
N PRO A 35 -19.05 14.92 -4.05
CA PRO A 35 -20.40 14.84 -3.49
C PRO A 35 -20.45 15.05 -1.98
N TRP A 36 -19.49 14.46 -1.24
CA TRP A 36 -19.38 14.65 0.20
C TRP A 36 -19.10 16.10 0.57
N GLY A 37 -18.12 16.74 -0.08
CA GLY A 37 -17.76 18.13 0.17
C GLY A 37 -18.92 19.11 -0.08
N LEU A 38 -19.67 18.87 -1.16
CA LEU A 38 -20.84 19.68 -1.48
C LEU A 38 -21.96 19.48 -0.44
N SER A 39 -22.25 18.27 -0.07
CA SER A 39 -23.26 17.94 0.95
C SER A 39 -22.87 18.49 2.32
N TYR A 40 -21.58 18.48 2.63
CA TYR A 40 -21.06 19.09 3.85
C TYR A 40 -21.32 20.61 3.86
N ALA A 41 -21.10 21.30 2.74
CA ALA A 41 -21.39 22.73 2.63
C ALA A 41 -22.88 23.04 2.85
N GLU A 42 -23.78 22.19 2.34
CA GLU A 42 -25.23 22.36 2.57
C GLU A 42 -25.60 22.16 4.03
N GLY A 43 -25.07 21.12 4.68
CA GLY A 43 -25.28 20.88 6.11
C GLY A 43 -24.73 22.00 6.99
N ALA A 44 -23.55 22.54 6.65
CA ALA A 44 -22.93 23.67 7.32
C ALA A 44 -23.77 24.96 7.21
N LYS A 45 -24.29 25.20 6.00
CA LYS A 45 -25.15 26.38 5.74
C LYS A 45 -26.44 26.33 6.55
N VAL A 46 -27.09 25.19 6.68
CA VAL A 46 -28.30 25.02 7.49
C VAL A 46 -28.00 25.12 8.99
N SER A 47 -26.87 24.58 9.41
CA SER A 47 -26.46 24.58 10.82
C SER A 47 -25.85 25.91 11.27
N GLY A 48 -25.43 26.80 10.36
CA GLY A 48 -24.70 28.04 10.67
C GLY A 48 -23.31 27.81 11.27
N THR A 49 -22.71 26.62 11.07
CA THR A 49 -21.41 26.25 11.60
C THR A 49 -20.63 25.36 10.63
N ASP A 50 -19.33 25.60 10.53
CA ASP A 50 -18.42 24.81 9.71
C ASP A 50 -17.90 23.56 10.43
N ASN A 51 -18.33 23.29 11.65
CA ASN A 51 -17.93 22.13 12.41
C ASN A 51 -18.99 21.04 12.33
N ILE A 52 -18.64 19.88 11.78
CA ILE A 52 -19.55 18.71 11.66
C ILE A 52 -20.14 18.28 13.01
N PHE A 53 -19.37 18.40 14.10
CA PHE A 53 -19.84 18.08 15.45
C PHE A 53 -20.80 19.13 16.02
N GLY A 54 -20.89 20.32 15.40
CA GLY A 54 -21.80 21.39 15.74
C GLY A 54 -23.08 21.42 14.89
N PHE A 55 -23.26 20.45 13.99
CA PHE A 55 -24.45 20.39 13.14
C PHE A 55 -25.71 20.22 13.97
N THR A 56 -26.72 21.03 13.64
CA THR A 56 -28.09 20.89 14.18
C THR A 56 -28.76 19.63 13.59
N LYS A 57 -29.90 19.22 14.16
CA LYS A 57 -30.67 18.09 13.58
C LYS A 57 -31.07 18.34 12.12
N ASP A 58 -31.45 19.59 11.83
CA ASP A 58 -31.82 19.99 10.47
C ASP A 58 -30.63 20.03 9.53
N GLY A 59 -29.44 20.41 10.01
CA GLY A 59 -28.19 20.38 9.29
C GLY A 59 -27.76 18.94 8.95
N TRP A 60 -27.90 18.01 9.88
CA TRP A 60 -27.67 16.59 9.60
C TRP A 60 -28.67 16.03 8.59
N ALA A 61 -29.96 16.39 8.70
CA ALA A 61 -30.95 15.97 7.72
C ALA A 61 -30.65 16.50 6.32
N ALA A 62 -30.26 17.78 6.20
CA ALA A 62 -29.85 18.40 4.96
C ALA A 62 -28.61 17.70 4.37
N PHE A 63 -27.59 17.43 5.18
CA PHE A 63 -26.40 16.69 4.77
C PHE A 63 -26.72 15.31 4.20
N PHE A 64 -27.51 14.49 4.90
CA PHE A 64 -27.85 13.13 4.43
C PHE A 64 -28.75 13.14 3.20
N THR A 65 -29.65 14.08 3.07
CA THR A 65 -30.49 14.24 1.89
C THR A 65 -29.62 14.67 0.69
N ALA A 66 -28.75 15.64 0.89
CA ALA A 66 -27.86 16.13 -0.13
C ALA A 66 -26.87 15.05 -0.61
N ILE A 67 -26.29 14.26 0.30
CA ILE A 67 -25.32 13.22 -0.08
C ILE A 67 -25.96 12.14 -0.97
N GLY A 68 -27.20 11.76 -0.69
CA GLY A 68 -27.94 10.81 -1.53
C GLY A 68 -28.12 11.33 -2.96
N ASN A 69 -28.50 12.59 -3.12
CA ASN A 69 -28.69 13.22 -4.42
C ASN A 69 -27.35 13.44 -5.13
N ASN A 70 -26.34 13.93 -4.42
CA ASN A 70 -25.05 14.28 -4.99
C ASN A 70 -24.23 13.05 -5.45
N ILE A 71 -24.35 11.91 -4.78
CA ILE A 71 -23.71 10.65 -5.21
C ILE A 71 -24.36 10.10 -6.48
N MET A 72 -25.66 10.33 -6.67
CA MET A 72 -26.34 9.92 -7.90
C MET A 72 -25.92 10.74 -9.12
N HIS A 73 -25.42 11.96 -8.91
CA HIS A 73 -24.97 12.87 -9.96
C HIS A 73 -23.54 13.37 -9.74
N PRO A 74 -22.52 12.49 -9.75
CA PRO A 74 -21.18 12.82 -9.29
C PRO A 74 -20.47 13.89 -10.15
N LEU A 75 -20.67 13.90 -11.46
CA LEU A 75 -20.06 14.88 -12.35
C LEU A 75 -20.65 16.29 -12.12
N SER A 76 -21.98 16.38 -12.00
CA SER A 76 -22.66 17.63 -11.69
C SER A 76 -22.24 18.16 -10.33
N SER A 77 -22.17 17.29 -9.33
CA SER A 77 -21.71 17.64 -7.98
C SER A 77 -20.26 18.14 -7.96
N THR A 78 -19.39 17.54 -8.77
CA THR A 78 -18.00 17.99 -8.88
C THR A 78 -17.92 19.38 -9.50
N ILE A 79 -18.67 19.65 -10.58
CA ILE A 79 -18.73 20.97 -11.22
C ILE A 79 -19.26 22.01 -10.21
N ASN A 80 -20.36 21.73 -9.54
CA ASN A 80 -20.96 22.62 -8.57
C ASN A 80 -20.04 22.89 -7.36
N CYS A 81 -19.25 21.90 -6.97
CA CYS A 81 -18.28 22.03 -5.88
C CYS A 81 -17.18 23.06 -6.22
N PHE A 82 -16.74 23.12 -7.49
CA PHE A 82 -15.73 24.08 -7.93
C PHE A 82 -16.32 25.46 -8.32
N ALA A 83 -17.58 25.51 -8.71
CA ALA A 83 -18.20 26.72 -9.21
C ALA A 83 -18.79 27.67 -8.13
N GLY A 84 -18.82 27.24 -6.86
CA GLY A 84 -19.55 27.95 -5.82
C GLY A 84 -18.80 28.14 -4.50
N GLU A 85 -19.56 28.56 -3.48
CA GLU A 85 -19.09 28.74 -2.10
C GLU A 85 -18.58 27.45 -1.44
N ALA A 86 -18.93 26.29 -2.01
CA ALA A 86 -18.52 24.97 -1.54
C ALA A 86 -17.03 24.65 -1.74
N ASN A 87 -16.30 25.46 -2.51
CA ASN A 87 -14.89 25.20 -2.86
C ASN A 87 -14.00 25.07 -1.62
N GLY A 88 -14.20 25.93 -0.60
CA GLY A 88 -13.46 25.85 0.66
C GLY A 88 -13.68 24.52 1.41
N HIS A 89 -14.94 24.07 1.45
CA HIS A 89 -15.31 22.80 2.09
C HIS A 89 -14.81 21.59 1.31
N PHE A 90 -14.74 21.70 -0.03
CA PHE A 90 -14.14 20.67 -0.89
C PHE A 90 -12.67 20.44 -0.52
N TRP A 91 -11.86 21.48 -0.50
CA TRP A 91 -10.43 21.32 -0.22
C TRP A 91 -10.15 20.79 1.18
N GLY A 92 -10.92 21.27 2.18
CA GLY A 92 -10.84 20.75 3.54
C GLY A 92 -11.20 19.27 3.66
N THR A 93 -12.22 18.84 2.92
CA THR A 93 -12.66 17.44 2.85
C THR A 93 -11.66 16.60 2.07
N TRP A 94 -11.24 17.05 0.89
CA TRP A 94 -10.30 16.37 0.02
C TRP A 94 -8.98 16.06 0.72
N TRP A 95 -8.44 17.02 1.48
CA TRP A 95 -7.20 16.82 2.24
C TRP A 95 -7.33 15.69 3.27
N LYS A 96 -8.42 15.68 4.05
CA LYS A 96 -8.67 14.64 5.05
C LYS A 96 -8.80 13.25 4.42
N PHE A 97 -9.59 13.12 3.36
CA PHE A 97 -9.75 11.86 2.64
C PHE A 97 -8.44 11.42 1.95
N SER A 98 -7.64 12.36 1.44
CA SER A 98 -6.32 12.07 0.84
C SER A 98 -5.36 11.49 1.86
N LEU A 99 -5.34 11.99 3.10
CA LEU A 99 -4.51 11.41 4.16
C LEU A 99 -4.93 9.97 4.49
N VAL A 100 -6.22 9.73 4.66
CA VAL A 100 -6.75 8.38 4.93
C VAL A 100 -6.41 7.44 3.77
N TYR A 101 -6.61 7.90 2.54
CA TYR A 101 -6.28 7.11 1.35
C TYR A 101 -4.79 6.78 1.26
N LEU A 102 -3.92 7.75 1.55
CA LEU A 102 -2.47 7.56 1.54
C LEU A 102 -2.05 6.50 2.55
N VAL A 103 -2.59 6.53 3.76
CA VAL A 103 -2.32 5.50 4.77
C VAL A 103 -2.81 4.12 4.29
N ALA A 104 -4.03 4.03 3.76
CA ALA A 104 -4.59 2.78 3.26
C ALA A 104 -3.76 2.19 2.12
N ILE A 105 -3.33 3.02 1.15
CA ILE A 105 -2.47 2.60 0.03
C ILE A 105 -1.09 2.16 0.53
N THR A 106 -0.51 2.87 1.48
CA THR A 106 0.81 2.49 2.04
C THR A 106 0.74 1.11 2.69
N ILE A 107 -0.30 0.84 3.49
CA ILE A 107 -0.54 -0.48 4.10
C ILE A 107 -0.79 -1.53 3.01
N GLY A 108 -1.60 -1.23 2.01
CA GLY A 108 -1.90 -2.12 0.89
C GLY A 108 -0.66 -2.50 0.09
N ILE A 109 0.18 -1.52 -0.24
CA ILE A 109 1.45 -1.75 -0.95
C ILE A 109 2.40 -2.56 -0.07
N ALA A 110 2.54 -2.24 1.22
CA ALA A 110 3.41 -2.97 2.14
C ALA A 110 3.02 -4.45 2.27
N LYS A 111 1.72 -4.76 2.33
CA LYS A 111 1.22 -6.15 2.36
C LYS A 111 1.35 -6.87 1.01
N ALA A 112 1.28 -6.13 -0.10
CA ALA A 112 1.39 -6.69 -1.44
C ALA A 112 2.85 -6.90 -1.90
N PHE A 113 3.84 -6.47 -1.11
CA PHE A 113 5.21 -6.89 -1.34
C PHE A 113 5.34 -8.36 -0.96
N PRO A 114 5.66 -9.24 -1.91
CA PRO A 114 6.04 -10.59 -1.56
C PRO A 114 7.27 -10.49 -0.65
N LYS A 115 7.20 -11.12 0.50
CA LYS A 115 8.38 -11.37 1.31
C LYS A 115 9.24 -12.37 0.53
N HIS A 116 10.11 -11.87 -0.32
CA HIS A 116 11.11 -12.70 -0.98
C HIS A 116 12.16 -13.06 0.07
N GLU A 117 11.96 -14.19 0.71
CA GLU A 117 12.98 -14.78 1.57
C GLU A 117 14.28 -15.07 0.80
N TYR A 118 14.24 -15.00 -0.54
CA TYR A 118 15.34 -15.39 -1.43
C TYR A 118 15.82 -14.27 -2.36
N ASP A 119 15.41 -13.02 -2.16
CA ASP A 119 15.71 -11.89 -3.10
C ASP A 119 17.22 -11.50 -3.16
N GLY A 120 18.08 -12.20 -2.44
CA GLY A 120 19.55 -12.09 -2.56
C GLY A 120 20.25 -13.38 -2.94
N ILE A 121 19.53 -14.51 -2.95
CA ILE A 121 20.09 -15.87 -3.10
C ILE A 121 19.92 -16.37 -4.53
N GLU A 122 18.77 -16.06 -5.19
CA GLU A 122 18.48 -16.51 -6.56
C GLU A 122 19.36 -15.88 -7.65
N ASN A 123 20.01 -14.75 -7.37
CA ASN A 123 20.83 -14.06 -8.37
C ASN A 123 22.32 -14.43 -8.35
N GLY A 124 22.69 -15.47 -7.62
CA GLY A 124 24.07 -15.99 -7.66
C GLY A 124 25.10 -14.92 -7.34
N SER A 125 24.84 -14.00 -6.42
CA SER A 125 25.91 -13.16 -5.88
C SER A 125 26.89 -14.10 -5.19
N SER A 126 28.04 -14.32 -5.80
CA SER A 126 29.14 -15.11 -5.26
C SER A 126 29.84 -14.41 -4.09
N ASP A 127 29.04 -13.74 -3.26
CA ASP A 127 29.56 -13.10 -2.07
C ASP A 127 29.52 -14.08 -0.90
N TRP A 128 30.57 -14.06 -0.11
CA TRP A 128 30.69 -14.94 1.04
C TRP A 128 29.71 -14.47 2.12
N CYS A 129 28.93 -15.42 2.65
CA CYS A 129 28.05 -15.13 3.78
C CYS A 129 28.85 -14.63 5.00
N VAL A 130 28.59 -13.42 5.43
CA VAL A 130 29.23 -12.79 6.60
C VAL A 130 28.21 -12.69 7.73
N ASN A 131 28.69 -12.88 8.97
CA ASN A 131 27.86 -12.71 10.19
C ASN A 131 26.64 -13.63 10.32
N GLY A 132 26.69 -14.86 9.79
CA GLY A 132 25.61 -15.84 9.98
C GLY A 132 24.44 -15.72 9.02
N GLU A 133 24.59 -14.97 7.92
CA GLU A 133 23.57 -14.87 6.88
C GLU A 133 23.20 -16.22 6.25
N GLN A 134 24.12 -17.21 6.28
CA GLN A 134 23.87 -18.59 5.84
C GLN A 134 22.72 -19.25 6.62
N TYR A 135 22.47 -18.86 7.84
CA TYR A 135 21.39 -19.42 8.67
C TYR A 135 19.99 -18.90 8.32
N GLN A 136 19.86 -18.05 7.31
CA GLN A 136 18.56 -17.75 6.72
C GLN A 136 18.01 -18.95 5.91
N VAL A 137 18.90 -19.78 5.40
CA VAL A 137 18.56 -20.96 4.57
C VAL A 137 19.00 -22.26 5.24
N LEU A 138 20.15 -22.26 5.93
CA LEU A 138 20.71 -23.40 6.60
C LEU A 138 20.33 -23.40 8.08
N SER A 139 20.17 -24.58 8.65
CA SER A 139 20.01 -24.75 10.11
C SER A 139 21.36 -24.98 10.77
N PRO A 140 21.61 -24.43 11.97
CA PRO A 140 22.82 -24.77 12.73
C PRO A 140 22.74 -26.10 13.48
N LYS A 141 21.57 -26.77 13.50
CA LYS A 141 21.33 -27.92 14.38
C LYS A 141 20.72 -29.14 13.71
N GLU A 142 19.87 -28.98 12.68
CA GLU A 142 19.04 -30.07 12.15
C GLU A 142 18.94 -30.03 10.63
N GLY A 143 19.04 -31.19 9.98
CA GLY A 143 18.89 -31.36 8.53
C GLY A 143 19.96 -32.22 7.92
N ILE A 144 20.09 -32.17 6.58
CA ILE A 144 21.15 -32.86 5.83
C ILE A 144 22.47 -32.14 6.08
N ILE A 145 23.49 -32.85 6.54
CA ILE A 145 24.81 -32.28 6.84
C ILE A 145 25.49 -31.87 5.52
N LEU A 146 25.72 -30.57 5.34
CA LEU A 146 26.50 -30.03 4.21
C LEU A 146 27.94 -29.72 4.63
N ALA A 147 28.12 -29.19 5.85
CA ALA A 147 29.39 -28.88 6.46
C ALA A 147 29.23 -28.78 7.99
N GLU A 148 30.34 -28.58 8.71
CA GLU A 148 30.28 -28.38 10.14
C GLU A 148 29.35 -27.20 10.52
N LYS A 149 28.34 -27.48 11.35
CA LYS A 149 27.29 -26.52 11.79
C LYS A 149 26.45 -25.91 10.65
N ASN A 150 26.45 -26.51 9.46
CA ASN A 150 25.65 -26.08 8.34
C ASN A 150 24.81 -27.27 7.85
N TYR A 151 23.54 -27.27 8.19
CA TYR A 151 22.58 -28.32 7.85
C TYR A 151 21.53 -27.74 6.89
N LEU A 152 21.21 -28.49 5.84
CA LEU A 152 20.08 -28.17 4.99
C LEU A 152 18.80 -28.67 5.65
N PRO A 153 17.90 -27.80 6.11
CA PRO A 153 16.68 -28.24 6.79
C PRO A 153 15.79 -29.04 5.82
N VAL A 154 15.34 -30.20 6.24
CA VAL A 154 14.35 -30.99 5.50
C VAL A 154 12.97 -30.56 5.99
N ASP A 155 12.41 -29.55 5.35
CA ASP A 155 11.09 -29.05 5.67
C ASP A 155 10.03 -29.71 4.77
N LYS A 156 8.81 -29.91 5.33
CA LYS A 156 7.66 -30.47 4.60
C LYS A 156 7.14 -29.59 3.45
N ARG A 157 7.69 -28.37 3.30
CA ARG A 157 7.23 -27.35 2.35
C ARG A 157 7.95 -27.33 1.01
N GLY A 158 8.99 -28.11 0.83
CA GLY A 158 9.78 -28.07 -0.40
C GLY A 158 10.45 -29.39 -0.75
N ASN A 159 10.65 -29.61 -2.05
CA ASN A 159 11.48 -30.68 -2.56
C ASN A 159 12.94 -30.26 -2.42
N VAL A 160 13.69 -30.88 -1.53
CA VAL A 160 15.11 -30.62 -1.36
C VAL A 160 15.88 -31.62 -2.20
N ASN A 161 16.41 -31.16 -3.34
CA ASN A 161 17.28 -31.97 -4.19
C ASN A 161 18.74 -31.60 -3.89
N VAL A 162 19.51 -32.54 -3.42
CA VAL A 162 20.95 -32.37 -3.18
C VAL A 162 21.73 -33.16 -4.19
N LEU A 163 22.52 -32.48 -5.01
CA LEU A 163 23.49 -33.11 -5.92
C LEU A 163 24.89 -32.98 -5.34
N VAL A 164 25.50 -34.10 -4.99
CA VAL A 164 26.88 -34.15 -4.53
C VAL A 164 27.78 -34.52 -5.70
N VAL A 165 28.64 -33.60 -6.12
CA VAL A 165 29.63 -33.82 -7.14
C VAL A 165 31.01 -33.79 -6.50
N GLY A 166 31.72 -34.92 -6.55
CA GLY A 166 33.06 -35.02 -5.99
C GLY A 166 33.99 -35.80 -6.88
N ARG A 167 35.28 -35.48 -6.81
CA ARG A 167 36.33 -36.28 -7.46
C ARG A 167 36.81 -37.32 -6.48
N ILE A 168 36.68 -38.60 -6.86
CA ILE A 168 37.23 -39.72 -6.07
C ILE A 168 38.71 -39.81 -6.38
N TRP A 169 39.57 -39.66 -5.39
CA TRP A 169 40.96 -39.95 -5.45
C TRP A 169 41.15 -41.37 -4.90
N PHE A 170 41.59 -42.29 -5.76
CA PHE A 170 42.07 -43.58 -5.29
C PHE A 170 43.54 -43.43 -4.90
N TRP A 171 43.87 -43.87 -3.74
CA TRP A 171 45.23 -44.02 -3.22
C TRP A 171 45.77 -45.39 -3.57
#